data_3f97c83f2482b141e97c0acdfb47ca58
#
_entry.id   3f97c83f2482b141e97c0acdfb47ca58
#
_cell.length_a   1.000
_cell.length_b   1.000
_cell.length_c   1.000
_cell.angle_alpha   90.00
_cell.angle_beta   90.00
_cell.angle_gamma   90.00
#
_symmetry.space_group_name_H-M   'P 1'
#
loop_
_entity.id
_entity.type
_entity.pdbx_description
1 polymer ?
#
loop_
_entity_poly.entity_id
_entity_poly.type
_entity_poly.pdbx_seq_one_letter_code
_entity_poly.pdbx_strand_id
1 'polypeptide(L)'
;MRGIPPSVSGIWGDISDTLNRQKRRHKKAQEKLSSAVRRITEVVESIDDGIIILNSDRTVDSWNKAATKFLGLRKNDRGVTIFNLIRDPDFVAYLSSPESREPIEIVLPNSIEKTLQISASLIGKEDIVVVITDITKFSTIDRIKSEFVSNVSHELRTPLTVFRGYLESFEDKADKSSLEKLAISHMLKQVHRMESLANDLTTLSSMEEAGSKVPLEKFKLNELITEIVTEAKKLGNKQHIFTLDLVSCDFVGDLNGVRAALGNIIFNAVRHNPEGVNVNISLDKEGAGFLVSVSDDGVGLDRDDISRLTERFFRGDRSRNFGTGGSGLGLAIAKHAINRSQGTLEIQGNLGEGALFKVWLPNQS
;
A
#
# COMPACT_ATOMS: atom_id res chain seq x y z
N MET A 1 -51.73 36.02 -28.17
CA MET A 1 -51.40 36.86 -29.37
C MET A 1 -50.62 38.07 -28.90
N ARG A 2 -49.28 38.11 -29.02
CA ARG A 2 -48.46 39.31 -28.75
C ARG A 2 -48.11 39.90 -30.10
N GLY A 3 -48.77 41.05 -30.39
CA GLY A 3 -48.67 41.78 -31.66
C GLY A 3 -47.25 42.19 -31.99
N ILE A 4 -46.94 42.19 -33.28
CA ILE A 4 -45.70 42.72 -33.85
C ILE A 4 -45.74 44.23 -33.55
N PRO A 5 -44.65 44.76 -32.91
CA PRO A 5 -44.61 46.20 -32.62
C PRO A 5 -44.60 46.96 -33.96
N PRO A 6 -45.27 48.12 -34.03
CA PRO A 6 -45.37 48.94 -35.26
C PRO A 6 -43.94 49.34 -35.70
N SER A 7 -43.70 49.31 -37.01
CA SER A 7 -42.50 49.81 -37.66
C SER A 7 -42.40 51.32 -37.48
N VAL A 8 -41.53 51.78 -36.57
CA VAL A 8 -41.20 53.19 -36.40
C VAL A 8 -40.06 53.52 -37.33
N SER A 9 -40.28 54.38 -38.30
CA SER A 9 -39.27 54.84 -39.22
C SER A 9 -38.46 55.99 -38.62
N GLY A 10 -37.13 56.03 -38.91
CA GLY A 10 -36.21 57.02 -38.41
C GLY A 10 -35.35 56.55 -37.23
N ILE A 11 -34.61 57.44 -36.56
CA ILE A 11 -33.64 57.18 -35.48
C ILE A 11 -34.22 56.30 -34.37
N TRP A 12 -35.50 56.39 -34.04
CA TRP A 12 -36.19 55.57 -33.06
C TRP A 12 -36.42 54.12 -33.51
N GLY A 13 -36.51 53.92 -34.85
CA GLY A 13 -36.60 52.58 -35.44
C GLY A 13 -35.28 51.84 -35.28
N ASP A 14 -34.15 52.49 -35.60
CA ASP A 14 -32.79 51.92 -35.47
C ASP A 14 -32.45 51.60 -34.02
N ILE A 15 -32.83 52.45 -33.07
CA ILE A 15 -32.66 52.20 -31.63
C ILE A 15 -33.48 50.99 -31.18
N SER A 16 -34.77 50.92 -31.62
CA SER A 16 -35.66 49.80 -31.31
C SER A 16 -35.11 48.46 -31.86
N ASP A 17 -34.60 48.46 -33.09
CA ASP A 17 -34.02 47.28 -33.72
C ASP A 17 -32.72 46.86 -33.05
N THR A 18 -31.88 47.82 -32.65
CA THR A 18 -30.66 47.54 -31.90
C THR A 18 -30.97 46.95 -30.53
N LEU A 19 -31.92 47.52 -29.79
CA LEU A 19 -32.39 46.98 -28.52
C LEU A 19 -33.00 45.58 -28.66
N ASN A 20 -33.79 45.34 -29.70
CA ASN A 20 -34.37 44.04 -29.97
C ASN A 20 -33.30 42.99 -30.34
N ARG A 21 -32.29 43.37 -31.13
CA ARG A 21 -31.12 42.52 -31.44
C ARG A 21 -30.33 42.20 -30.18
N GLN A 22 -30.10 43.18 -29.31
CA GLN A 22 -29.37 43.01 -28.06
C GLN A 22 -30.16 42.09 -27.08
N LYS A 23 -31.46 42.30 -26.93
CA LYS A 23 -32.33 41.42 -26.16
C LYS A 23 -32.33 39.98 -26.69
N ARG A 24 -32.42 39.77 -28.00
CA ARG A 24 -32.34 38.44 -28.62
C ARG A 24 -30.98 37.78 -28.40
N ARG A 25 -29.88 38.53 -28.51
CA ARG A 25 -28.53 38.02 -28.21
C ARG A 25 -28.40 37.62 -26.73
N HIS A 26 -28.84 38.48 -25.80
CA HIS A 26 -28.85 38.19 -24.38
C HIS A 26 -29.67 36.93 -24.05
N LYS A 27 -30.91 36.84 -24.60
CA LYS A 27 -31.75 35.68 -24.39
C LYS A 27 -31.09 34.39 -24.92
N LYS A 28 -30.53 34.41 -26.13
CA LYS A 28 -29.80 33.26 -26.68
C LYS A 28 -28.56 32.90 -25.87
N ALA A 29 -27.80 33.87 -25.34
CA ALA A 29 -26.66 33.63 -24.48
C ALA A 29 -27.10 32.99 -23.14
N GLN A 30 -28.18 33.51 -22.55
CA GLN A 30 -28.76 32.96 -21.32
C GLN A 30 -29.32 31.55 -21.52
N GLU A 31 -30.01 31.28 -22.63
CA GLU A 31 -30.48 29.93 -22.99
C GLU A 31 -29.32 28.94 -23.18
N LYS A 32 -28.23 29.37 -23.87
CA LYS A 32 -27.01 28.56 -24.02
C LYS A 32 -26.33 28.28 -22.67
N LEU A 33 -26.20 29.30 -21.83
CA LEU A 33 -25.59 29.14 -20.50
C LEU A 33 -26.45 28.19 -19.65
N SER A 34 -27.74 28.40 -19.58
CA SER A 34 -28.67 27.56 -18.84
C SER A 34 -28.64 26.10 -19.31
N SER A 35 -28.57 25.88 -20.65
CA SER A 35 -28.45 24.53 -21.19
C SER A 35 -27.11 23.86 -20.89
N ALA A 36 -26.00 24.64 -20.85
CA ALA A 36 -24.70 24.14 -20.50
C ALA A 36 -24.62 23.76 -19.01
N VAL A 37 -25.12 24.64 -18.11
CA VAL A 37 -25.21 24.37 -16.69
C VAL A 37 -26.06 23.12 -16.41
N ARG A 38 -27.24 23.03 -17.03
CA ARG A 38 -28.10 21.86 -16.90
C ARG A 38 -27.40 20.58 -17.32
N ARG A 39 -26.69 20.61 -18.46
CA ARG A 39 -25.93 19.45 -18.95
C ARG A 39 -24.85 19.02 -18.00
N ILE A 40 -24.09 19.98 -17.42
CA ILE A 40 -23.06 19.68 -16.41
C ILE A 40 -23.71 19.05 -15.18
N THR A 41 -24.82 19.61 -14.69
CA THR A 41 -25.54 19.04 -13.53
C THR A 41 -26.02 17.62 -13.83
N GLU A 42 -26.59 17.37 -15.00
CA GLU A 42 -27.02 16.02 -15.41
C GLU A 42 -25.87 15.03 -15.46
N VAL A 43 -24.67 15.44 -15.89
CA VAL A 43 -23.47 14.62 -15.89
C VAL A 43 -23.05 14.30 -14.46
N VAL A 44 -22.95 15.31 -13.58
CA VAL A 44 -22.56 15.10 -12.17
C VAL A 44 -23.56 14.21 -11.43
N GLU A 45 -24.85 14.36 -11.70
CA GLU A 45 -25.92 13.52 -11.13
C GLU A 45 -25.91 12.07 -11.64
N SER A 46 -25.29 11.80 -12.81
CA SER A 46 -25.19 10.47 -13.40
C SER A 46 -23.96 9.68 -12.94
N ILE A 47 -23.03 10.32 -12.24
CA ILE A 47 -21.83 9.67 -11.70
C ILE A 47 -22.22 8.82 -10.49
N ASP A 48 -21.75 7.58 -10.46
CA ASP A 48 -22.00 6.65 -9.35
C ASP A 48 -21.19 6.98 -8.07
N ASP A 49 -20.10 7.75 -8.21
CA ASP A 49 -19.36 8.28 -7.08
C ASP A 49 -20.08 9.46 -6.43
N GLY A 50 -20.03 9.49 -5.09
CA GLY A 50 -20.54 10.61 -4.32
C GLY A 50 -19.64 11.84 -4.48
N ILE A 51 -20.22 12.95 -4.94
CA ILE A 51 -19.51 14.23 -5.08
C ILE A 51 -20.13 15.22 -4.13
N ILE A 52 -19.29 15.85 -3.29
CA ILE A 52 -19.68 16.89 -2.35
C ILE A 52 -18.78 18.10 -2.56
N ILE A 53 -19.37 19.27 -2.66
CA ILE A 53 -18.63 20.53 -2.72
C ILE A 53 -18.76 21.20 -1.35
N LEU A 54 -17.61 21.55 -0.78
CA LEU A 54 -17.51 22.24 0.51
C LEU A 54 -16.98 23.64 0.28
N ASN A 55 -17.53 24.60 1.01
CA ASN A 55 -16.96 25.93 1.14
C ASN A 55 -15.64 25.91 1.92
N SER A 56 -14.91 27.03 1.92
CA SER A 56 -13.66 27.23 2.67
C SER A 56 -13.75 26.91 4.17
N ASP A 57 -14.92 27.14 4.77
CA ASP A 57 -15.23 26.83 6.17
C ASP A 57 -15.65 25.39 6.47
N ARG A 58 -15.51 24.50 5.45
CA ARG A 58 -15.90 23.08 5.51
C ARG A 58 -17.42 22.85 5.65
N THR A 59 -18.25 23.84 5.31
CA THR A 59 -19.70 23.66 5.20
C THR A 59 -20.07 23.08 3.85
N VAL A 60 -21.10 22.25 3.83
CA VAL A 60 -21.61 21.61 2.60
C VAL A 60 -22.34 22.63 1.75
N ASP A 61 -21.85 22.91 0.54
CA ASP A 61 -22.55 23.75 -0.44
C ASP A 61 -23.50 22.94 -1.32
N SER A 62 -23.01 21.90 -1.95
CA SER A 62 -23.79 21.06 -2.85
C SER A 62 -23.26 19.64 -2.92
N TRP A 63 -24.12 18.72 -3.39
CA TRP A 63 -23.79 17.30 -3.57
C TRP A 63 -24.66 16.66 -4.62
N ASN A 64 -24.22 15.52 -5.16
CA ASN A 64 -24.96 14.73 -6.14
C ASN A 64 -25.83 13.64 -5.48
N LYS A 65 -26.60 12.94 -6.33
CA LYS A 65 -27.48 11.85 -5.90
C LYS A 65 -26.75 10.68 -5.24
N ALA A 66 -25.54 10.35 -5.72
CA ALA A 66 -24.75 9.26 -5.15
C ALA A 66 -24.28 9.59 -3.72
N ALA A 67 -23.84 10.83 -3.45
CA ALA A 67 -23.50 11.28 -2.09
C ALA A 67 -24.71 11.21 -1.15
N THR A 68 -25.90 11.55 -1.64
CA THR A 68 -27.13 11.33 -0.86
C THR A 68 -27.33 9.87 -0.49
N LYS A 69 -27.06 8.95 -1.43
CA LYS A 69 -27.22 7.49 -1.20
C LYS A 69 -26.19 6.95 -0.22
N PHE A 70 -24.96 7.46 -0.25
CA PHE A 70 -23.87 6.97 0.64
C PHE A 70 -24.00 7.53 2.05
N LEU A 71 -24.24 8.82 2.20
CA LEU A 71 -24.23 9.51 3.48
C LEU A 71 -25.62 9.82 4.06
N GLY A 72 -26.68 9.55 3.31
CA GLY A 72 -28.05 9.88 3.74
C GLY A 72 -28.35 11.39 3.78
N LEU A 73 -27.62 12.19 2.99
CA LEU A 73 -27.74 13.66 2.99
C LEU A 73 -29.15 14.13 2.65
N ARG A 74 -29.61 15.14 3.38
CA ARG A 74 -30.92 15.78 3.21
C ARG A 74 -30.76 17.26 2.84
N LYS A 75 -31.77 17.84 2.22
CA LYS A 75 -31.74 19.26 1.80
C LYS A 75 -31.38 20.23 2.95
N ASN A 76 -31.70 19.88 4.19
CA ASN A 76 -31.39 20.69 5.38
C ASN A 76 -29.92 20.62 5.79
N ASP A 77 -29.12 19.72 5.22
CA ASP A 77 -27.69 19.57 5.55
C ASP A 77 -26.84 20.56 4.76
N ARG A 78 -27.43 21.33 3.86
CA ARG A 78 -26.74 22.44 3.19
C ARG A 78 -26.38 23.52 4.20
N GLY A 79 -25.11 23.96 4.20
CA GLY A 79 -24.56 24.91 5.15
C GLY A 79 -24.17 24.27 6.49
N VAL A 80 -24.35 22.96 6.69
CA VAL A 80 -23.87 22.23 7.85
C VAL A 80 -22.41 21.85 7.64
N THR A 81 -21.60 21.89 8.69
CA THR A 81 -20.21 21.44 8.64
C THR A 81 -20.13 19.95 8.39
N ILE A 82 -19.31 19.52 7.41
CA ILE A 82 -19.20 18.12 7.00
C ILE A 82 -18.82 17.19 8.16
N PHE A 83 -18.05 17.67 9.15
CA PHE A 83 -17.65 16.91 10.33
C PHE A 83 -18.82 16.51 11.25
N ASN A 84 -19.98 17.18 11.13
CA ASN A 84 -21.20 16.76 11.84
C ASN A 84 -21.89 15.56 11.16
N LEU A 85 -21.63 15.37 9.87
CA LEU A 85 -22.23 14.33 9.04
C LEU A 85 -21.33 13.07 9.02
N ILE A 86 -20.01 13.26 8.92
CA ILE A 86 -19.01 12.20 8.98
C ILE A 86 -18.12 12.45 10.20
N ARG A 87 -18.32 11.64 11.25
CA ARG A 87 -17.62 11.80 12.55
C ARG A 87 -16.42 10.88 12.69
N ASP A 88 -15.96 10.30 11.59
CA ASP A 88 -14.80 9.44 11.59
C ASP A 88 -13.52 10.25 11.88
N PRO A 89 -12.67 9.86 12.87
CA PRO A 89 -11.47 10.61 13.23
C PRO A 89 -10.46 10.73 12.09
N ASP A 90 -10.33 9.69 11.27
CA ASP A 90 -9.39 9.66 10.15
C ASP A 90 -9.86 10.62 9.04
N PHE A 91 -11.18 10.71 8.82
CA PHE A 91 -11.77 11.69 7.92
C PHE A 91 -11.56 13.13 8.40
N VAL A 92 -11.74 13.39 9.71
CA VAL A 92 -11.53 14.71 10.29
C VAL A 92 -10.06 15.12 10.15
N ALA A 93 -9.13 14.24 10.46
CA ALA A 93 -7.69 14.48 10.30
C ALA A 93 -7.33 14.74 8.84
N TYR A 94 -7.86 13.94 7.91
CA TYR A 94 -7.62 14.06 6.48
C TYR A 94 -8.04 15.42 5.90
N LEU A 95 -9.25 15.90 6.21
CA LEU A 95 -9.73 17.20 5.74
C LEU A 95 -9.10 18.40 6.46
N SER A 96 -8.51 18.18 7.62
CA SER A 96 -7.80 19.23 8.38
C SER A 96 -6.39 19.48 7.87
N SER A 97 -5.78 18.51 7.17
CA SER A 97 -4.43 18.60 6.61
C SER A 97 -4.49 18.69 5.09
N PRO A 98 -4.42 19.90 4.48
CA PRO A 98 -4.61 20.09 3.05
C PRO A 98 -3.53 19.46 2.15
N GLU A 99 -2.44 18.97 2.73
CA GLU A 99 -1.30 18.38 2.01
C GLU A 99 -1.40 16.85 1.82
N SER A 100 -2.31 16.16 2.51
CA SER A 100 -2.51 14.72 2.33
C SER A 100 -3.17 14.45 0.98
N ARG A 101 -2.42 13.86 0.04
CA ARG A 101 -2.89 13.57 -1.32
C ARG A 101 -3.39 12.14 -1.50
N GLU A 102 -3.15 11.25 -0.53
CA GLU A 102 -3.58 9.87 -0.62
C GLU A 102 -5.04 9.72 -0.15
N PRO A 103 -5.89 9.03 -0.92
CA PRO A 103 -7.26 8.73 -0.48
C PRO A 103 -7.28 7.94 0.82
N ILE A 104 -8.26 8.21 1.66
CA ILE A 104 -8.51 7.42 2.88
C ILE A 104 -9.68 6.47 2.70
N GLU A 105 -9.65 5.36 3.43
CA GLU A 105 -10.75 4.40 3.48
C GLU A 105 -11.46 4.50 4.82
N ILE A 106 -12.78 4.62 4.78
CA ILE A 106 -13.63 4.65 5.98
C ILE A 106 -14.76 3.63 5.88
N VAL A 107 -15.16 3.09 7.03
CA VAL A 107 -16.34 2.24 7.16
C VAL A 107 -17.41 3.02 7.90
N LEU A 108 -18.55 3.25 7.25
CA LEU A 108 -19.66 3.98 7.89
C LEU A 108 -20.47 3.05 8.81
N PRO A 109 -20.64 3.40 10.08
CA PRO A 109 -21.33 2.54 11.07
C PRO A 109 -22.83 2.33 10.82
N ASN A 110 -23.45 3.15 9.95
CA ASN A 110 -24.89 3.12 9.68
C ASN A 110 -25.29 2.51 8.33
N SER A 111 -24.35 2.07 7.52
CA SER A 111 -24.60 1.38 6.25
C SER A 111 -24.12 -0.04 6.38
N ILE A 112 -24.91 -1.02 5.90
CA ILE A 112 -24.51 -2.42 5.80
C ILE A 112 -23.06 -2.48 5.29
N GLU A 113 -22.09 -2.56 6.20
CA GLU A 113 -20.63 -2.72 5.99
C GLU A 113 -20.11 -2.18 4.65
N LYS A 114 -20.37 -0.89 4.35
CA LYS A 114 -19.82 -0.28 3.14
C LYS A 114 -18.47 0.33 3.45
N THR A 115 -17.47 -0.09 2.68
CA THR A 115 -16.16 0.54 2.66
C THR A 115 -16.15 1.62 1.60
N LEU A 116 -15.94 2.87 2.02
CA LEU A 116 -15.90 4.04 1.15
C LEU A 116 -14.48 4.59 1.09
N GLN A 117 -14.00 4.81 -0.10
CA GLN A 117 -12.75 5.54 -0.33
C GLN A 117 -13.09 7.03 -0.52
N ILE A 118 -12.39 7.89 0.21
CA ILE A 118 -12.59 9.34 0.15
C ILE A 118 -11.32 10.01 -0.35
N SER A 119 -11.49 10.85 -1.36
CA SER A 119 -10.47 11.76 -1.85
C SER A 119 -10.98 13.21 -1.79
N ALA A 120 -10.10 14.15 -1.49
CA ALA A 120 -10.41 15.57 -1.44
C ALA A 120 -9.43 16.37 -2.30
N SER A 121 -9.94 17.36 -3.02
CA SER A 121 -9.15 18.24 -3.89
C SER A 121 -9.64 19.68 -3.78
N LEU A 122 -8.71 20.64 -3.83
CA LEU A 122 -9.05 22.05 -3.85
C LEU A 122 -9.60 22.47 -5.23
N ILE A 123 -10.67 23.24 -5.23
CA ILE A 123 -11.24 23.88 -6.43
C ILE A 123 -11.27 25.40 -6.23
N GLY A 124 -10.91 26.12 -7.27
CA GLY A 124 -10.90 27.58 -7.22
C GLY A 124 -9.87 28.13 -6.24
N LYS A 125 -10.28 29.02 -5.34
CA LYS A 125 -9.36 29.65 -4.38
C LYS A 125 -9.33 28.92 -3.04
N GLU A 126 -10.46 28.35 -2.57
CA GLU A 126 -10.57 27.79 -1.21
C GLU A 126 -11.63 26.69 -1.07
N ASP A 127 -12.42 26.41 -2.11
CA ASP A 127 -13.46 25.37 -2.06
C ASP A 127 -12.83 23.98 -2.20
N ILE A 128 -13.49 22.98 -1.60
CA ILE A 128 -13.01 21.60 -1.65
C ILE A 128 -14.06 20.71 -2.32
N VAL A 129 -13.60 19.87 -3.24
CA VAL A 129 -14.39 18.75 -3.72
C VAL A 129 -13.98 17.49 -2.99
N VAL A 130 -14.95 16.84 -2.39
CA VAL A 130 -14.81 15.52 -1.80
C VAL A 130 -15.47 14.51 -2.73
N VAL A 131 -14.71 13.52 -3.16
CA VAL A 131 -15.18 12.38 -3.96
C VAL A 131 -15.23 11.15 -3.08
N ILE A 132 -16.35 10.43 -3.10
CA ILE A 132 -16.63 9.25 -2.30
C ILE A 132 -16.93 8.10 -3.25
N THR A 133 -16.04 7.10 -3.28
CA THR A 133 -16.17 5.92 -4.12
C THR A 133 -16.52 4.70 -3.27
N ASP A 134 -17.53 3.92 -3.68
CA ASP A 134 -17.89 2.65 -3.02
C ASP A 134 -16.92 1.54 -3.46
N ILE A 135 -15.97 1.20 -2.59
CA ILE A 135 -14.99 0.14 -2.82
C ILE A 135 -15.33 -1.18 -2.11
N THR A 136 -16.56 -1.32 -1.61
CA THR A 136 -16.99 -2.47 -0.79
C THR A 136 -16.70 -3.82 -1.47
N LYS A 137 -16.96 -3.93 -2.77
CA LYS A 137 -16.67 -5.16 -3.52
C LYS A 137 -15.17 -5.46 -3.57
N PHE A 138 -14.35 -4.44 -3.78
CA PHE A 138 -12.89 -4.56 -3.82
C PHE A 138 -12.33 -4.98 -2.45
N SER A 139 -12.70 -4.24 -1.42
CA SER A 139 -12.32 -4.52 -0.03
C SER A 139 -12.78 -5.93 0.43
N THR A 140 -13.99 -6.35 0.04
CA THR A 140 -14.49 -7.70 0.35
C THR A 140 -13.67 -8.79 -0.34
N ILE A 141 -13.32 -8.61 -1.62
CA ILE A 141 -12.49 -9.58 -2.36
C ILE A 141 -11.10 -9.68 -1.74
N ASP A 142 -10.48 -8.55 -1.40
CA ASP A 142 -9.16 -8.55 -0.78
C ASP A 142 -9.19 -9.20 0.62
N ARG A 143 -10.22 -8.93 1.41
CA ARG A 143 -10.42 -9.60 2.70
C ARG A 143 -10.60 -11.11 2.56
N ILE A 144 -11.48 -11.57 1.64
CA ILE A 144 -11.70 -13.00 1.39
C ILE A 144 -10.39 -13.66 0.92
N LYS A 145 -9.63 -13.00 0.06
CA LYS A 145 -8.34 -13.48 -0.42
C LYS A 145 -7.35 -13.64 0.74
N SER A 146 -7.25 -12.64 1.62
CA SER A 146 -6.39 -12.66 2.80
C SER A 146 -6.80 -13.74 3.80
N GLU A 147 -8.09 -13.84 4.12
CA GLU A 147 -8.64 -14.89 4.98
C GLU A 147 -8.37 -16.28 4.39
N PHE A 148 -8.56 -16.47 3.08
CA PHE A 148 -8.28 -17.75 2.42
C PHE A 148 -6.81 -18.15 2.54
N VAL A 149 -5.89 -17.22 2.24
CA VAL A 149 -4.44 -17.46 2.35
C VAL A 149 -4.03 -17.77 3.79
N SER A 150 -4.54 -17.04 4.76
CA SER A 150 -4.28 -17.28 6.18
C SER A 150 -4.78 -18.65 6.61
N ASN A 151 -6.03 -19.01 6.26
CA ASN A 151 -6.64 -20.30 6.61
C ASN A 151 -5.88 -21.48 5.99
N VAL A 152 -5.54 -21.39 4.68
CA VAL A 152 -4.75 -22.43 4.00
C VAL A 152 -3.39 -22.60 4.67
N SER A 153 -2.73 -21.51 5.05
CA SER A 153 -1.44 -21.57 5.73
C SER A 153 -1.52 -22.26 7.10
N HIS A 154 -2.58 -21.98 7.87
CA HIS A 154 -2.82 -22.65 9.14
C HIS A 154 -3.13 -24.14 8.99
N GLU A 155 -3.98 -24.50 8.01
CA GLU A 155 -4.32 -25.89 7.71
C GLU A 155 -3.14 -26.70 7.16
N LEU A 156 -2.19 -26.06 6.49
CA LEU A 156 -0.94 -26.69 6.03
C LEU A 156 0.07 -26.87 7.16
N ARG A 157 0.18 -25.93 8.08
CA ARG A 157 1.17 -25.98 9.18
C ARG A 157 0.99 -27.18 10.07
N THR A 158 -0.25 -27.54 10.40
CA THR A 158 -0.58 -28.67 11.29
C THR A 158 -0.07 -30.01 10.76
N PRO A 159 -0.42 -30.47 9.53
CA PRO A 159 0.09 -31.74 9.01
C PRO A 159 1.61 -31.70 8.78
N LEU A 160 2.19 -30.55 8.40
CA LEU A 160 3.62 -30.41 8.23
C LEU A 160 4.38 -30.61 9.54
N THR A 161 3.88 -30.05 10.65
CA THR A 161 4.47 -30.27 11.98
C THR A 161 4.43 -31.76 12.38
N VAL A 162 3.33 -32.46 12.05
CA VAL A 162 3.22 -33.90 12.31
C VAL A 162 4.20 -34.71 11.45
N PHE A 163 4.29 -34.39 10.13
CA PHE A 163 5.27 -35.04 9.24
C PHE A 163 6.72 -34.81 9.69
N ARG A 164 7.03 -33.59 10.11
CA ARG A 164 8.35 -33.27 10.66
C ARG A 164 8.68 -34.15 11.86
N GLY A 165 7.77 -34.25 12.83
CA GLY A 165 7.99 -35.07 14.02
C GLY A 165 8.22 -36.54 13.71
N TYR A 166 7.49 -37.12 12.74
CA TYR A 166 7.76 -38.50 12.29
C TYR A 166 9.13 -38.64 11.63
N LEU A 167 9.49 -37.72 10.74
CA LEU A 167 10.76 -37.77 10.04
C LEU A 167 11.96 -37.58 10.98
N GLU A 168 11.88 -36.68 11.96
CA GLU A 168 12.87 -36.51 13.01
C GLU A 168 13.03 -37.80 13.83
N SER A 169 11.92 -38.46 14.20
CA SER A 169 11.95 -39.75 14.92
C SER A 169 12.56 -40.88 14.11
N PHE A 170 12.40 -40.88 12.77
CA PHE A 170 13.05 -41.86 11.90
C PHE A 170 14.53 -41.53 11.68
N GLU A 171 14.90 -40.26 11.58
CA GLU A 171 16.29 -39.82 11.43
C GLU A 171 17.16 -40.28 12.59
N ASP A 172 16.63 -40.15 13.82
CA ASP A 172 17.30 -40.58 15.04
C ASP A 172 17.57 -42.11 15.08
N LYS A 173 16.71 -42.89 14.44
CA LYS A 173 16.79 -44.37 14.41
C LYS A 173 17.57 -44.92 13.19
N ALA A 174 17.80 -44.09 12.18
CA ALA A 174 18.44 -44.53 10.92
C ALA A 174 19.95 -44.68 11.08
N ASP A 175 20.51 -45.72 10.44
CA ASP A 175 21.96 -45.95 10.44
C ASP A 175 22.70 -44.85 9.65
N LYS A 176 23.86 -44.37 10.14
CA LYS A 176 24.54 -43.16 9.62
C LYS A 176 24.98 -43.24 8.16
N SER A 177 25.03 -44.44 7.57
CA SER A 177 25.46 -44.73 6.19
C SER A 177 24.31 -45.15 5.25
N SER A 178 23.05 -45.15 5.71
CA SER A 178 21.95 -45.70 4.93
C SER A 178 21.34 -44.68 3.97
N LEU A 179 20.88 -45.15 2.82
CA LEU A 179 20.08 -44.39 1.85
C LEU A 179 18.81 -43.82 2.51
N GLU A 180 18.30 -44.49 3.54
CA GLU A 180 17.15 -44.07 4.34
C GLU A 180 17.41 -42.74 5.03
N LYS A 181 18.57 -42.55 5.67
CA LYS A 181 18.93 -41.31 6.35
C LYS A 181 19.02 -40.14 5.37
N LEU A 182 19.60 -40.37 4.18
CA LEU A 182 19.66 -39.38 3.13
C LEU A 182 18.24 -38.98 2.66
N ALA A 183 17.37 -39.97 2.45
CA ALA A 183 15.96 -39.74 2.07
C ALA A 183 15.20 -38.95 3.14
N ILE A 184 15.37 -39.31 4.42
CA ILE A 184 14.75 -38.63 5.56
C ILE A 184 15.22 -37.16 5.63
N SER A 185 16.53 -36.93 5.51
CA SER A 185 17.10 -35.59 5.50
C SER A 185 16.54 -34.74 4.35
N HIS A 186 16.36 -35.31 3.15
CA HIS A 186 15.74 -34.63 2.03
C HIS A 186 14.26 -34.32 2.31
N MET A 187 13.52 -35.25 2.91
CA MET A 187 12.12 -35.02 3.27
C MET A 187 11.98 -33.93 4.34
N LEU A 188 12.81 -33.93 5.38
CA LEU A 188 12.87 -32.87 6.40
C LEU A 188 13.13 -31.50 5.76
N LYS A 189 14.06 -31.38 4.83
CA LYS A 189 14.30 -30.14 4.10
C LYS A 189 13.05 -29.66 3.35
N GLN A 190 12.27 -30.56 2.74
CA GLN A 190 11.04 -30.19 2.05
C GLN A 190 9.95 -29.73 3.05
N VAL A 191 9.81 -30.41 4.18
CA VAL A 191 8.87 -30.01 5.25
C VAL A 191 9.20 -28.61 5.76
N HIS A 192 10.47 -28.35 6.11
CA HIS A 192 10.90 -27.01 6.53
C HIS A 192 10.66 -25.93 5.48
N ARG A 193 10.84 -26.27 4.20
CA ARG A 193 10.52 -25.37 3.09
C ARG A 193 9.02 -25.05 3.04
N MET A 194 8.16 -26.04 3.19
CA MET A 194 6.69 -25.83 3.19
C MET A 194 6.23 -25.05 4.42
N GLU A 195 6.81 -25.28 5.60
CA GLU A 195 6.56 -24.48 6.80
C GLU A 195 6.95 -22.99 6.58
N SER A 196 8.12 -22.74 5.99
CA SER A 196 8.56 -21.38 5.64
C SER A 196 7.59 -20.71 4.67
N LEU A 197 7.16 -21.41 3.61
CA LEU A 197 6.17 -20.91 2.66
C LEU A 197 4.84 -20.54 3.34
N ALA A 198 4.32 -21.41 4.22
CA ALA A 198 3.08 -21.16 4.93
C ALA A 198 3.21 -19.92 5.85
N ASN A 199 4.34 -19.77 6.55
CA ASN A 199 4.62 -18.60 7.39
C ASN A 199 4.76 -17.32 6.57
N ASP A 200 5.47 -17.35 5.44
CA ASP A 200 5.64 -16.22 4.53
C ASP A 200 4.27 -15.75 3.98
N LEU A 201 3.41 -16.70 3.59
CA LEU A 201 2.04 -16.42 3.13
C LEU A 201 1.18 -15.78 4.22
N THR A 202 1.24 -16.30 5.45
CA THR A 202 0.50 -15.72 6.58
C THR A 202 0.98 -14.29 6.88
N THR A 203 2.30 -14.08 6.88
CA THR A 203 2.90 -12.76 7.11
C THR A 203 2.47 -11.77 6.03
N LEU A 204 2.53 -12.17 4.75
CA LEU A 204 2.12 -11.32 3.64
C LEU A 204 0.63 -11.00 3.70
N SER A 205 -0.22 -12.00 3.98
CA SER A 205 -1.67 -11.84 4.11
C SER A 205 -2.03 -10.85 5.22
N SER A 206 -1.42 -10.99 6.41
CA SER A 206 -1.67 -10.07 7.53
C SER A 206 -1.21 -8.63 7.26
N MET A 207 -0.18 -8.45 6.44
CA MET A 207 0.29 -7.13 6.03
C MET A 207 -0.60 -6.49 4.97
N GLU A 208 -1.33 -7.28 4.16
CA GLU A 208 -2.22 -6.81 3.09
C GLU A 208 -3.63 -6.45 3.59
N GLU A 209 -3.99 -6.78 4.81
CA GLU A 209 -5.29 -6.36 5.36
C GLU A 209 -5.39 -4.84 5.41
N ALA A 210 -6.25 -4.30 4.53
CA ALA A 210 -6.53 -2.87 4.45
C ALA A 210 -7.13 -2.36 5.77
N GLY A 211 -6.63 -1.22 6.25
CA GLY A 211 -7.16 -0.57 7.47
C GLY A 211 -6.65 -1.11 8.81
N SER A 212 -5.77 -2.11 8.83
CA SER A 212 -5.11 -2.55 10.06
C SER A 212 -4.15 -1.46 10.54
N LYS A 213 -4.54 -0.72 11.59
CA LYS A 213 -3.64 0.23 12.25
C LYS A 213 -2.44 -0.53 12.80
N VAL A 214 -1.27 -0.22 12.29
CA VAL A 214 -0.03 -0.81 12.79
C VAL A 214 0.30 -0.16 14.12
N PRO A 215 0.51 -0.91 15.20
CA PRO A 215 1.00 -0.32 16.43
C PRO A 215 2.40 0.24 16.19
N LEU A 216 2.55 1.55 16.38
CA LEU A 216 3.85 2.19 16.33
C LEU A 216 4.52 2.03 17.69
N GLU A 217 5.72 1.47 17.69
CA GLU A 217 6.51 1.23 18.90
C GLU A 217 7.82 2.02 18.83
N LYS A 218 8.30 2.46 19.99
CA LYS A 218 9.63 3.07 20.10
C LYS A 218 10.66 1.98 20.41
N PHE A 219 11.67 1.82 19.55
CA PHE A 219 12.74 0.86 19.72
C PHE A 219 14.07 1.39 19.14
N LYS A 220 15.17 0.71 19.45
CA LYS A 220 16.48 1.04 18.91
C LYS A 220 16.76 0.22 17.65
N LEU A 221 16.82 0.89 16.51
CA LEU A 221 16.99 0.26 15.21
C LEU A 221 18.34 -0.45 15.09
N ASN A 222 19.41 0.10 15.67
CA ASN A 222 20.73 -0.54 15.72
C ASN A 222 20.73 -1.85 16.54
N GLU A 223 19.96 -1.92 17.62
CA GLU A 223 19.84 -3.16 18.42
C GLU A 223 19.08 -4.22 17.63
N LEU A 224 17.96 -3.84 16.97
CA LEU A 224 17.19 -4.73 16.11
C LEU A 224 18.05 -5.33 14.98
N ILE A 225 18.85 -4.50 14.28
CA ILE A 225 19.77 -4.98 13.24
C ILE A 225 20.78 -5.97 13.83
N THR A 226 21.33 -5.69 15.00
CA THR A 226 22.30 -6.55 15.66
C THR A 226 21.71 -7.92 16.05
N GLU A 227 20.46 -7.95 16.51
CA GLU A 227 19.71 -9.19 16.77
C GLU A 227 19.53 -10.01 15.49
N ILE A 228 19.06 -9.39 14.40
CA ILE A 228 18.87 -10.05 13.10
C ILE A 228 20.19 -10.63 12.57
N VAL A 229 21.28 -9.88 12.68
CA VAL A 229 22.61 -10.37 12.27
C VAL A 229 23.06 -11.55 13.13
N THR A 230 22.75 -11.53 14.43
CA THR A 230 23.07 -12.65 15.33
C THR A 230 22.31 -13.91 14.93
N GLU A 231 21.06 -13.78 14.48
CA GLU A 231 20.27 -14.88 13.94
C GLU A 231 20.84 -15.35 12.58
N ALA A 232 21.21 -14.41 11.69
CA ALA A 232 21.79 -14.72 10.40
C ALA A 232 23.12 -15.50 10.52
N LYS A 233 23.97 -15.16 11.52
CA LYS A 233 25.21 -15.89 11.83
C LYS A 233 24.97 -17.36 12.21
N LYS A 234 23.83 -17.68 12.83
CA LYS A 234 23.47 -19.07 13.16
C LYS A 234 23.05 -19.87 11.94
N LEU A 235 22.49 -19.22 10.92
CA LEU A 235 22.10 -19.84 9.66
C LEU A 235 23.28 -20.05 8.71
N GLY A 236 24.30 -19.21 8.82
CA GLY A 236 25.51 -19.25 8.00
C GLY A 236 26.56 -20.25 8.53
N ASN A 237 27.69 -20.25 7.87
CA ASN A 237 28.90 -20.97 8.28
C ASN A 237 30.00 -19.98 8.72
N LYS A 238 31.17 -20.48 9.09
CA LYS A 238 32.32 -19.66 9.53
C LYS A 238 32.87 -18.72 8.44
N GLN A 239 32.51 -18.92 7.19
CA GLN A 239 32.94 -18.11 6.04
C GLN A 239 32.02 -16.91 5.77
N HIS A 240 30.90 -16.78 6.51
CA HIS A 240 30.05 -15.60 6.48
C HIS A 240 30.57 -14.57 7.47
N ILE A 241 31.08 -13.46 6.96
CA ILE A 241 31.65 -12.36 7.75
C ILE A 241 30.69 -11.18 7.72
N PHE A 242 30.32 -10.65 8.89
CA PHE A 242 29.43 -9.50 9.01
C PHE A 242 30.19 -8.30 9.60
N THR A 243 30.20 -7.20 8.86
CA THR A 243 30.72 -5.90 9.32
C THR A 243 29.54 -4.98 9.58
N LEU A 244 29.52 -4.35 10.76
CA LEU A 244 28.44 -3.46 11.19
C LEU A 244 28.99 -2.05 11.41
N ASP A 245 28.39 -1.06 10.77
CA ASP A 245 28.61 0.36 11.00
C ASP A 245 27.25 1.00 11.31
N LEU A 246 26.90 1.06 12.59
CA LEU A 246 25.55 1.39 13.06
C LEU A 246 25.56 2.62 13.97
N VAL A 247 24.88 3.68 13.55
CA VAL A 247 24.60 4.83 14.42
C VAL A 247 23.53 4.43 15.45
N SER A 248 23.76 4.72 16.73
CA SER A 248 22.75 4.49 17.77
C SER A 248 21.59 5.45 17.59
N CYS A 249 20.38 4.93 17.44
CA CYS A 249 19.19 5.75 17.20
C CYS A 249 17.93 5.14 17.80
N ASP A 250 17.05 6.01 18.30
CA ASP A 250 15.67 5.68 18.62
C ASP A 250 14.82 5.80 17.36
N PHE A 251 14.05 4.78 17.06
CA PHE A 251 13.12 4.73 15.93
C PHE A 251 11.70 4.50 16.42
N VAL A 252 10.74 5.19 15.84
CA VAL A 252 9.30 4.98 16.07
C VAL A 252 8.68 4.44 14.80
N GLY A 253 8.12 3.24 14.86
CA GLY A 253 7.55 2.57 13.70
C GLY A 253 7.04 1.16 13.98
N ASP A 254 6.71 0.43 12.92
CA ASP A 254 6.29 -0.97 12.95
C ASP A 254 7.49 -1.89 13.24
N LEU A 255 7.69 -2.28 14.49
CA LEU A 255 8.78 -3.17 14.89
C LEU A 255 8.76 -4.50 14.11
N ASN A 256 7.60 -5.12 13.98
CA ASN A 256 7.46 -6.43 13.32
C ASN A 256 7.66 -6.32 11.81
N GLY A 257 7.13 -5.27 11.19
CA GLY A 257 7.33 -5.01 9.76
C GLY A 257 8.79 -4.72 9.43
N VAL A 258 9.46 -3.85 10.20
CA VAL A 258 10.88 -3.53 10.02
C VAL A 258 11.76 -4.77 10.25
N ARG A 259 11.47 -5.58 11.29
CA ARG A 259 12.16 -6.87 11.53
C ARG A 259 11.99 -7.82 10.35
N ALA A 260 10.77 -7.97 9.84
CA ALA A 260 10.50 -8.84 8.69
C ALA A 260 11.23 -8.35 7.43
N ALA A 261 11.23 -7.04 7.17
CA ALA A 261 11.89 -6.45 6.01
C ALA A 261 13.41 -6.66 6.05
N LEU A 262 14.06 -6.20 7.11
CA LEU A 262 15.52 -6.31 7.26
C LEU A 262 15.96 -7.76 7.40
N GLY A 263 15.19 -8.59 8.09
CA GLY A 263 15.45 -10.02 8.21
C GLY A 263 15.47 -10.71 6.85
N ASN A 264 14.48 -10.48 6.00
CA ASN A 264 14.45 -11.06 4.67
C ASN A 264 15.64 -10.62 3.80
N ILE A 265 16.06 -9.36 3.89
CA ILE A 265 17.20 -8.85 3.14
C ILE A 265 18.52 -9.49 3.65
N ILE A 266 18.75 -9.48 4.96
CA ILE A 266 20.00 -9.99 5.56
C ILE A 266 20.10 -11.51 5.42
N PHE A 267 19.00 -12.25 5.62
CA PHE A 267 19.00 -13.70 5.42
C PHE A 267 19.20 -14.11 3.97
N ASN A 268 18.75 -13.29 3.00
CA ASN A 268 19.01 -13.54 1.59
C ASN A 268 20.50 -13.51 1.27
N ALA A 269 21.28 -12.59 1.82
CA ALA A 269 22.72 -12.54 1.63
C ALA A 269 23.42 -13.86 2.06
N VAL A 270 22.95 -14.48 3.16
CA VAL A 270 23.47 -15.77 3.62
C VAL A 270 22.99 -16.94 2.75
N ARG A 271 21.68 -17.00 2.50
CA ARG A 271 21.06 -18.13 1.79
C ARG A 271 21.52 -18.29 0.35
N HIS A 272 21.77 -17.17 -0.34
CA HIS A 272 22.20 -17.18 -1.73
C HIS A 272 23.72 -17.35 -1.91
N ASN A 273 24.48 -17.30 -0.82
CA ASN A 273 25.93 -17.46 -0.83
C ASN A 273 26.39 -18.58 0.15
N PRO A 274 26.03 -19.84 -0.09
CA PRO A 274 26.27 -20.95 0.86
C PRO A 274 27.75 -21.22 1.14
N GLU A 275 28.65 -20.82 0.26
CA GLU A 275 30.10 -20.98 0.40
C GLU A 275 30.72 -19.92 1.33
N GLY A 276 30.00 -18.86 1.64
CA GLY A 276 30.43 -17.74 2.46
C GLY A 276 30.37 -16.42 1.70
N VAL A 277 30.29 -15.32 2.44
CA VAL A 277 30.15 -13.97 1.90
C VAL A 277 30.49 -12.92 2.95
N ASN A 278 31.07 -11.80 2.53
CA ASN A 278 31.21 -10.63 3.38
C ASN A 278 29.94 -9.76 3.25
N VAL A 279 29.23 -9.57 4.36
CA VAL A 279 28.04 -8.74 4.42
C VAL A 279 28.34 -7.48 5.21
N ASN A 280 28.27 -6.33 4.58
CA ASN A 280 28.44 -5.03 5.23
C ASN A 280 27.06 -4.39 5.45
N ILE A 281 26.79 -3.98 6.68
CA ILE A 281 25.53 -3.36 7.06
C ILE A 281 25.83 -2.01 7.69
N SER A 282 25.30 -0.94 7.10
CA SER A 282 25.38 0.41 7.68
C SER A 282 24.01 0.94 8.04
N LEU A 283 23.97 1.78 9.07
CA LEU A 283 22.79 2.52 9.51
C LEU A 283 23.19 3.98 9.71
N ASP A 284 22.65 4.85 8.88
CA ASP A 284 22.93 6.27 8.85
C ASP A 284 21.64 7.09 9.03
N LYS A 285 21.78 8.30 9.59
CA LYS A 285 20.68 9.24 9.63
C LYS A 285 20.60 9.99 8.31
N GLU A 286 19.45 9.93 7.63
CA GLU A 286 19.21 10.61 6.36
C GLU A 286 17.90 11.40 6.39
N GLY A 287 18.03 12.72 6.38
CA GLY A 287 16.88 13.63 6.43
C GLY A 287 16.03 13.45 7.70
N ALA A 288 14.74 13.21 7.52
CA ALA A 288 13.77 12.95 8.61
C ALA A 288 13.68 11.46 8.99
N GLY A 289 14.59 10.61 8.49
CA GLY A 289 14.55 9.17 8.72
C GLY A 289 15.94 8.56 8.84
N PHE A 290 16.02 7.26 8.57
CA PHE A 290 17.23 6.46 8.65
C PHE A 290 17.41 5.63 7.38
N LEU A 291 18.64 5.56 6.89
CA LEU A 291 19.03 4.71 5.77
C LEU A 291 19.76 3.47 6.30
N VAL A 292 19.22 2.30 6.03
CA VAL A 292 19.90 1.02 6.26
C VAL A 292 20.42 0.51 4.93
N SER A 293 21.74 0.30 4.81
CA SER A 293 22.33 -0.30 3.61
C SER A 293 22.87 -1.68 3.94
N VAL A 294 22.49 -2.68 3.16
CA VAL A 294 22.98 -4.05 3.28
C VAL A 294 23.66 -4.41 1.97
N SER A 295 24.97 -4.60 1.97
CA SER A 295 25.74 -5.02 0.80
C SER A 295 26.45 -6.34 1.03
N ASP A 296 26.50 -7.17 0.01
CA ASP A 296 27.26 -8.40 -0.01
C ASP A 296 28.20 -8.44 -1.22
N ASP A 297 29.29 -9.20 -1.14
CA ASP A 297 30.25 -9.46 -2.23
C ASP A 297 30.02 -10.84 -2.88
N GLY A 298 28.79 -11.34 -2.82
CA GLY A 298 28.41 -12.66 -3.27
C GLY A 298 28.19 -12.80 -4.77
N VAL A 299 27.31 -13.74 -5.14
CA VAL A 299 27.00 -14.09 -6.55
C VAL A 299 26.39 -12.95 -7.36
N GLY A 300 25.86 -11.93 -6.71
CA GLY A 300 25.24 -10.76 -7.32
C GLY A 300 23.88 -11.03 -7.97
N LEU A 301 23.39 -10.02 -8.69
CA LEU A 301 22.05 -9.99 -9.26
C LEU A 301 22.14 -9.81 -10.78
N ASP A 302 21.24 -10.47 -11.51
CA ASP A 302 21.04 -10.18 -12.93
C ASP A 302 20.27 -8.86 -13.07
N ARG A 303 20.76 -7.97 -13.94
CA ARG A 303 20.13 -6.64 -14.17
C ARG A 303 18.70 -6.76 -14.67
N ASP A 304 18.42 -7.74 -15.50
CA ASP A 304 17.09 -7.96 -16.08
C ASP A 304 16.09 -8.45 -15.00
N ASP A 305 16.59 -9.10 -13.95
CA ASP A 305 15.80 -9.61 -12.86
C ASP A 305 15.51 -8.56 -11.75
N ILE A 306 16.33 -7.50 -11.62
CA ILE A 306 16.25 -6.55 -10.49
C ILE A 306 14.84 -5.97 -10.32
N SER A 307 14.21 -5.56 -11.40
CA SER A 307 12.85 -4.98 -11.35
C SER A 307 11.79 -5.96 -10.85
N ARG A 308 12.05 -7.27 -11.00
CA ARG A 308 11.13 -8.36 -10.70
C ARG A 308 11.42 -9.06 -9.37
N LEU A 309 12.58 -8.81 -8.76
CA LEU A 309 12.99 -9.46 -7.50
C LEU A 309 11.97 -9.29 -6.36
N THR A 310 11.18 -8.22 -6.41
CA THR A 310 10.11 -7.94 -5.43
C THR A 310 8.74 -8.46 -5.83
N GLU A 311 8.62 -9.12 -7.00
CA GLU A 311 7.38 -9.81 -7.39
C GLU A 311 7.21 -11.10 -6.57
N ARG A 312 5.96 -11.46 -6.27
CA ARG A 312 5.65 -12.68 -5.51
C ARG A 312 6.04 -13.93 -6.30
N PHE A 313 6.67 -14.89 -5.62
CA PHE A 313 7.14 -16.17 -6.19
C PHE A 313 8.20 -16.02 -7.27
N PHE A 314 8.68 -14.82 -7.55
CA PHE A 314 9.74 -14.63 -8.51
C PHE A 314 11.07 -15.18 -7.97
N ARG A 315 11.80 -15.89 -8.84
CA ARG A 315 13.14 -16.43 -8.57
C ARG A 315 13.93 -16.39 -9.86
N GLY A 316 15.07 -15.73 -9.84
CA GLY A 316 16.00 -15.73 -10.96
C GLY A 316 16.47 -17.16 -11.31
N ASP A 317 16.80 -17.41 -12.57
CA ASP A 317 17.08 -18.76 -13.11
C ASP A 317 18.22 -19.48 -12.37
N ARG A 318 19.24 -18.76 -11.92
CA ARG A 318 20.35 -19.33 -11.14
C ARG A 318 19.93 -19.82 -9.76
N SER A 319 19.03 -19.13 -9.09
CA SER A 319 18.54 -19.53 -7.76
C SER A 319 17.73 -20.84 -7.80
N ARG A 320 17.22 -21.23 -8.97
CA ARG A 320 16.54 -22.52 -9.19
C ARG A 320 17.53 -23.69 -9.17
N ASN A 321 18.76 -23.49 -9.65
CA ASN A 321 19.77 -24.54 -9.80
C ASN A 321 20.56 -24.85 -8.52
N PHE A 322 20.71 -23.89 -7.59
CA PHE A 322 21.53 -24.07 -6.39
C PHE A 322 20.81 -24.76 -5.22
N GLY A 323 19.55 -25.22 -5.36
CA GLY A 323 18.85 -25.94 -4.29
C GLY A 323 18.62 -25.11 -3.00
N THR A 324 18.98 -23.85 -3.00
CA THR A 324 18.78 -22.91 -1.89
C THR A 324 17.31 -22.50 -1.88
N GLY A 325 16.52 -23.28 -1.15
CA GLY A 325 15.07 -23.33 -1.20
C GLY A 325 14.36 -22.11 -0.61
N GLY A 326 14.45 -20.94 -1.23
CA GLY A 326 13.62 -19.78 -0.88
C GLY A 326 12.20 -19.90 -1.46
N SER A 327 11.23 -19.29 -0.77
CA SER A 327 9.81 -19.19 -1.17
C SER A 327 9.58 -18.29 -2.39
N GLY A 328 10.49 -17.33 -2.66
CA GLY A 328 10.28 -16.23 -3.58
C GLY A 328 9.33 -15.15 -3.03
N LEU A 329 9.01 -15.20 -1.74
CA LEU A 329 8.15 -14.24 -1.07
C LEU A 329 8.94 -13.23 -0.20
N GLY A 330 10.16 -13.55 0.21
CA GLY A 330 10.90 -12.75 1.18
C GLY A 330 11.11 -11.30 0.77
N LEU A 331 11.52 -11.01 -0.48
CA LEU A 331 11.69 -9.64 -0.96
C LEU A 331 10.35 -8.94 -1.23
N ALA A 332 9.30 -9.68 -1.58
CA ALA A 332 7.95 -9.13 -1.66
C ALA A 332 7.44 -8.69 -0.28
N ILE A 333 7.67 -9.52 0.76
CA ILE A 333 7.38 -9.18 2.16
C ILE A 333 8.17 -7.94 2.58
N ALA A 334 9.48 -7.90 2.28
CA ALA A 334 10.32 -6.75 2.60
C ALA A 334 9.80 -5.46 1.97
N LYS A 335 9.53 -5.47 0.67
CA LYS A 335 8.97 -4.30 -0.04
C LYS A 335 7.65 -3.85 0.55
N HIS A 336 6.73 -4.81 0.84
CA HIS A 336 5.43 -4.49 1.40
C HIS A 336 5.54 -3.85 2.80
N ALA A 337 6.36 -4.41 3.68
CA ALA A 337 6.59 -3.89 5.02
C ALA A 337 7.23 -2.49 5.01
N ILE A 338 8.19 -2.26 4.10
CA ILE A 338 8.84 -0.96 3.92
C ILE A 338 7.84 0.08 3.40
N ASN A 339 7.05 -0.26 2.38
CA ASN A 339 6.02 0.64 1.83
C ASN A 339 4.96 0.99 2.88
N ARG A 340 4.52 0.01 3.69
CA ARG A 340 3.57 0.23 4.79
C ARG A 340 4.11 1.20 5.85
N SER A 341 5.43 1.21 6.04
CA SER A 341 6.14 2.17 6.90
C SER A 341 6.44 3.49 6.17
N GLN A 342 5.90 3.74 4.99
CA GLN A 342 6.17 4.90 4.13
C GLN A 342 7.66 5.06 3.78
N GLY A 343 8.40 3.96 3.80
CA GLY A 343 9.81 3.90 3.43
C GLY A 343 10.01 3.57 1.95
N THR A 344 11.27 3.51 1.53
CA THR A 344 11.66 3.13 0.17
C THR A 344 12.69 2.02 0.18
N LEU A 345 12.61 1.11 -0.81
CA LEU A 345 13.58 0.04 -1.05
C LEU A 345 14.20 0.25 -2.42
N GLU A 346 15.52 0.39 -2.44
CA GLU A 346 16.33 0.41 -3.66
C GLU A 346 17.21 -0.84 -3.71
N ILE A 347 17.30 -1.48 -4.88
CA ILE A 347 18.08 -2.70 -5.11
C ILE A 347 19.05 -2.45 -6.26
N GLN A 348 20.32 -2.73 -6.02
CA GLN A 348 21.39 -2.61 -7.01
C GLN A 348 22.26 -3.86 -6.97
N GLY A 349 22.88 -4.20 -8.10
CA GLY A 349 23.82 -5.32 -8.16
C GLY A 349 24.16 -5.69 -9.58
N ASN A 350 25.26 -6.43 -9.74
CA ASN A 350 25.68 -7.03 -10.98
C ASN A 350 26.12 -8.46 -10.69
N LEU A 351 26.03 -9.33 -11.69
CA LEU A 351 26.50 -10.70 -11.58
C LEU A 351 28.00 -10.76 -11.23
N GLY A 352 28.34 -11.45 -10.13
CA GLY A 352 29.71 -11.60 -9.64
C GLY A 352 30.27 -10.40 -8.88
N GLU A 353 29.49 -9.33 -8.69
CA GLU A 353 29.91 -8.13 -7.96
C GLU A 353 29.12 -7.92 -6.65
N GLY A 354 28.26 -8.91 -6.29
CA GLY A 354 27.42 -8.84 -5.13
C GLY A 354 26.13 -8.05 -5.31
N ALA A 355 25.43 -7.79 -4.22
CA ALA A 355 24.19 -7.05 -4.19
C ALA A 355 24.21 -5.93 -3.13
N LEU A 356 23.46 -4.87 -3.37
CA LEU A 356 23.26 -3.76 -2.46
C LEU A 356 21.76 -3.47 -2.34
N PHE A 357 21.28 -3.52 -1.11
CA PHE A 357 19.92 -3.16 -0.74
C PHE A 357 19.96 -1.91 0.13
N LYS A 358 19.24 -0.86 -0.26
CA LYS A 358 19.10 0.38 0.51
C LYS A 358 17.65 0.51 0.96
N VAL A 359 17.44 0.62 2.25
CA VAL A 359 16.13 0.77 2.89
C VAL A 359 16.11 2.11 3.61
N TRP A 360 15.35 3.05 3.11
CA TRP A 360 15.08 4.28 3.82
C TRP A 360 13.77 4.17 4.61
N LEU A 361 13.79 4.54 5.88
CA LEU A 361 12.66 4.48 6.80
C LEU A 361 12.44 5.87 7.42
N PRO A 362 11.25 6.49 7.25
CA PRO A 362 10.91 7.74 7.94
C PRO A 362 10.74 7.49 9.42
N ASN A 363 11.27 8.36 10.28
CA ASN A 363 11.01 8.30 11.71
C ASN A 363 9.66 8.95 12.00
N GLN A 364 8.70 8.16 12.43
CA GLN A 364 7.31 8.59 12.68
C GLN A 364 7.15 9.19 14.10
N SER A 365 8.05 10.11 14.48
CA SER A 365 8.08 10.72 15.81
C SER A 365 7.01 11.81 15.97
#